data_db0022e6a6dca50565b39f3c9d67f44d
#
_entry.id   db0022e6a6dca50565b39f3c9d67f44d
#
_cell.length_a   1.000
_cell.length_b   1.000
_cell.length_c   1.000
_cell.angle_alpha   90.00
_cell.angle_beta   90.00
_cell.angle_gamma   90.00
#
_symmetry.space_group_name_H-M   'P 1'
#
loop_
_entity.id
_entity.type
_entity.pdbx_description
1 polymer ?
#
loop_
_entity_poly.entity_id
_entity_poly.type
_entity_poly.pdbx_seq_one_letter_code
_entity_poly.pdbx_strand_id
1 'polypeptide(L)'
;MPQTKILVDTNAYLRLAKSIRPLLFVPFGGDEYCLYILPELNEELTARKLQSKFPWVDEDEFAENRKHFPNIARKQKKTIHQTFEYVWDHVQTELPGPSRVDALYIAYALELGAPVVTDDQDMTKLAEVFEAQVMSTLELLKIMLDSGHTDMKTIRGIVEYWEYFADIPANFKADYQRIFGE
;
A
#
# COMPACT_ATOMS: atom_id res chain seq x y z
N MET A 1 5.31 -1.59 -22.56
CA MET A 1 6.40 -1.18 -21.63
C MET A 1 6.35 -2.06 -20.39
N PRO A 2 7.46 -2.25 -19.69
CA PRO A 2 7.39 -3.01 -18.44
C PRO A 2 6.53 -2.27 -17.42
N GLN A 3 5.66 -2.99 -16.76
CA GLN A 3 4.74 -2.49 -15.76
C GLN A 3 5.49 -1.88 -14.56
N THR A 4 5.08 -0.69 -14.11
CA THR A 4 5.59 -0.06 -12.90
C THR A 4 4.79 -0.55 -11.69
N LYS A 5 5.40 -1.42 -10.90
CA LYS A 5 4.75 -2.01 -9.73
C LYS A 5 4.76 -1.05 -8.55
N ILE A 6 3.64 -1.01 -7.83
CA ILE A 6 3.50 -0.29 -6.57
C ILE A 6 2.87 -1.26 -5.57
N LEU A 7 3.48 -1.39 -4.39
CA LEU A 7 2.94 -2.19 -3.30
C LEU A 7 2.07 -1.29 -2.41
N VAL A 8 0.96 -1.82 -1.93
CA VAL A 8 0.01 -1.09 -1.08
C VAL A 8 -0.07 -1.79 0.26
N ASP A 9 0.17 -1.09 1.37
CA ASP A 9 0.04 -1.66 2.70
C ASP A 9 -1.43 -1.91 3.09
N THR A 10 -1.64 -2.61 4.20
CA THR A 10 -2.97 -2.98 4.68
C THR A 10 -3.88 -1.77 4.88
N ASN A 11 -3.38 -0.75 5.56
CA ASN A 11 -4.19 0.41 5.92
C ASN A 11 -4.53 1.25 4.69
N ALA A 12 -3.58 1.46 3.79
CA ALA A 12 -3.81 2.14 2.52
C ALA A 12 -4.82 1.37 1.64
N TYR A 13 -4.70 0.05 1.56
CA TYR A 13 -5.69 -0.80 0.88
C TYR A 13 -7.09 -0.63 1.46
N LEU A 14 -7.25 -0.73 2.78
CA LEU A 14 -8.54 -0.60 3.44
C LEU A 14 -9.18 0.79 3.26
N ARG A 15 -8.36 1.83 3.14
CA ARG A 15 -8.84 3.19 2.86
C ARG A 15 -9.33 3.40 1.43
N LEU A 16 -8.67 2.78 0.45
CA LEU A 16 -8.86 3.10 -0.97
C LEU A 16 -9.74 2.11 -1.73
N ALA A 17 -9.74 0.83 -1.34
CA ALA A 17 -10.32 -0.25 -2.16
C ALA A 17 -11.82 -0.11 -2.42
N LYS A 18 -12.60 0.47 -1.50
CA LYS A 18 -14.03 0.73 -1.72
C LYS A 18 -14.30 1.93 -2.62
N SER A 19 -13.41 2.90 -2.61
CA SER A 19 -13.61 4.18 -3.32
C SER A 19 -13.07 4.13 -4.74
N ILE A 20 -12.04 3.35 -4.99
CA ILE A 20 -11.45 3.13 -6.31
C ILE A 20 -11.61 1.65 -6.66
N ARG A 21 -12.47 1.36 -7.62
CA ARG A 21 -12.83 -0.01 -8.02
C ARG A 21 -12.56 -0.27 -9.49
N PRO A 22 -11.81 -1.31 -9.80
CA PRO A 22 -10.88 -2.01 -8.92
C PRO A 22 -9.64 -1.17 -8.60
N LEU A 23 -9.13 -1.27 -7.38
CA LEU A 23 -7.88 -0.61 -6.98
C LEU A 23 -6.66 -1.37 -7.47
N LEU A 24 -6.69 -2.70 -7.30
CA LEU A 24 -5.55 -3.57 -7.56
C LEU A 24 -5.59 -4.13 -8.98
N PHE A 25 -4.41 -4.45 -9.52
CA PHE A 25 -4.21 -5.20 -10.75
C PHE A 25 -4.78 -4.54 -12.02
N VAL A 26 -5.05 -3.26 -11.99
CA VAL A 26 -5.47 -2.50 -13.19
C VAL A 26 -4.38 -1.51 -13.53
N PRO A 27 -3.69 -1.67 -14.68
CA PRO A 27 -2.69 -0.72 -15.11
C PRO A 27 -3.30 0.66 -15.41
N PHE A 28 -2.58 1.72 -15.06
CA PHE A 28 -2.99 3.09 -15.36
C PHE A 28 -1.79 4.00 -15.65
N GLY A 29 -2.09 5.07 -16.38
CA GLY A 29 -1.09 6.05 -16.79
C GLY A 29 -0.12 5.56 -17.88
N GLY A 30 0.69 6.47 -18.39
CA GLY A 30 1.70 6.18 -19.43
C GLY A 30 2.84 5.29 -18.95
N ASP A 31 3.08 5.26 -17.65
CA ASP A 31 4.12 4.43 -17.01
C ASP A 31 3.60 3.03 -16.58
N GLU A 32 2.37 2.68 -16.99
CA GLU A 32 1.75 1.38 -16.67
C GLU A 32 1.80 1.05 -15.17
N TYR A 33 1.47 2.01 -14.32
CA TYR A 33 1.38 1.78 -12.87
C TYR A 33 0.38 0.67 -12.56
N CYS A 34 0.75 -0.25 -11.69
CA CYS A 34 -0.15 -1.30 -11.26
C CYS A 34 0.05 -1.61 -9.77
N LEU A 35 -1.06 -1.63 -9.04
CA LEU A 35 -1.06 -1.78 -7.59
C LEU A 35 -1.22 -3.23 -7.18
N TYR A 36 -0.47 -3.63 -6.15
CA TYR A 36 -0.50 -4.98 -5.58
C TYR A 36 -0.45 -4.92 -4.05
N ILE A 37 -1.10 -5.88 -3.42
CA ILE A 37 -0.86 -6.21 -2.02
C ILE A 37 -0.09 -7.54 -1.92
N LEU A 38 0.64 -7.73 -0.84
CA LEU A 38 1.37 -8.98 -0.63
C LEU A 38 0.40 -10.15 -0.41
N PRO A 39 0.69 -11.34 -0.96
CA PRO A 39 -0.13 -12.55 -0.73
C PRO A 39 -0.30 -12.88 0.75
N GLU A 40 0.73 -12.63 1.55
CA GLU A 40 0.74 -12.86 3.00
C GLU A 40 -0.26 -11.99 3.75
N LEU A 41 -0.65 -10.85 3.16
CA LEU A 41 -1.66 -9.97 3.74
C LEU A 41 -3.05 -10.60 3.79
N ASN A 42 -3.36 -11.54 2.90
CA ASN A 42 -4.64 -12.23 2.92
C ASN A 42 -4.91 -12.94 4.26
N GLU A 43 -3.87 -13.43 4.93
CA GLU A 43 -4.00 -14.04 6.26
C GLU A 43 -4.43 -13.01 7.31
N GLU A 44 -3.89 -11.80 7.27
CA GLU A 44 -4.31 -10.70 8.15
C GLU A 44 -5.74 -10.23 7.86
N LEU A 45 -6.10 -10.11 6.60
CA LEU A 45 -7.44 -9.67 6.17
C LEU A 45 -8.52 -10.68 6.52
N THR A 46 -8.20 -11.97 6.64
CA THR A 46 -9.13 -13.01 7.06
C THR A 46 -9.32 -13.10 8.58
N ALA A 47 -8.57 -12.34 9.37
CA ALA A 47 -8.75 -12.29 10.82
C ALA A 47 -10.15 -11.78 11.18
N ARG A 48 -10.85 -12.50 12.09
CA ARG A 48 -12.25 -12.17 12.49
C ARG A 48 -12.47 -10.71 12.91
N LYS A 49 -11.49 -10.12 13.59
CA LYS A 49 -11.56 -8.72 14.05
C LYS A 49 -11.61 -7.75 12.87
N LEU A 50 -10.87 -8.01 11.84
CA LEU A 50 -10.79 -7.18 10.64
C LEU A 50 -12.02 -7.38 9.75
N GLN A 51 -12.50 -8.61 9.59
CA GLN A 51 -13.76 -8.92 8.89
C GLN A 51 -14.97 -8.26 9.54
N SER A 52 -15.03 -8.21 10.86
CA SER A 52 -16.11 -7.53 11.59
C SER A 52 -16.12 -6.02 11.34
N LYS A 53 -14.95 -5.39 11.20
CA LYS A 53 -14.82 -3.96 10.90
C LYS A 53 -14.99 -3.64 9.41
N PHE A 54 -14.53 -4.54 8.54
CA PHE A 54 -14.54 -4.38 7.08
C PHE A 54 -15.16 -5.61 6.40
N PRO A 55 -16.49 -5.83 6.54
CA PRO A 55 -17.14 -7.03 6.02
C PRO A 55 -17.03 -7.19 4.51
N TRP A 56 -16.86 -6.10 3.78
CA TRP A 56 -16.69 -6.09 2.33
C TRP A 56 -15.39 -6.76 1.84
N VAL A 57 -14.41 -6.93 2.73
CA VAL A 57 -13.09 -7.53 2.36
C VAL A 57 -13.24 -8.93 1.77
N ASP A 58 -14.26 -9.68 2.20
CA ASP A 58 -14.52 -11.05 1.74
C ASP A 58 -15.50 -11.13 0.55
N GLU A 59 -16.02 -9.99 0.06
CA GLU A 59 -16.81 -9.99 -1.17
C GLU A 59 -15.95 -10.48 -2.35
N ASP A 60 -16.53 -11.29 -3.22
CA ASP A 60 -15.82 -11.98 -4.32
C ASP A 60 -14.96 -11.03 -5.17
N GLU A 61 -15.49 -9.85 -5.48
CA GLU A 61 -14.77 -8.84 -6.27
C GLU A 61 -13.42 -8.46 -5.64
N PHE A 62 -13.42 -8.17 -4.34
CA PHE A 62 -12.19 -7.76 -3.63
C PHE A 62 -11.26 -8.93 -3.41
N ALA A 63 -11.79 -10.10 -3.07
CA ALA A 63 -11.01 -11.32 -2.86
C ALA A 63 -10.30 -11.76 -4.15
N GLU A 64 -10.97 -11.71 -5.29
CA GLU A 64 -10.36 -12.05 -6.59
C GLU A 64 -9.24 -11.08 -6.97
N ASN A 65 -9.45 -9.77 -6.82
CA ASN A 65 -8.43 -8.79 -7.17
C ASN A 65 -7.17 -8.92 -6.31
N ARG A 66 -7.29 -9.35 -5.05
CA ARG A 66 -6.13 -9.58 -4.17
C ARG A 66 -5.29 -10.81 -4.54
N LYS A 67 -5.83 -11.75 -5.30
CA LYS A 67 -5.08 -12.95 -5.71
C LYS A 67 -4.00 -12.65 -6.75
N HIS A 68 -4.10 -11.53 -7.44
CA HIS A 68 -3.15 -11.15 -8.47
C HIS A 68 -1.87 -10.59 -7.84
N PHE A 69 -0.76 -11.26 -8.11
CA PHE A 69 0.56 -10.83 -7.70
C PHE A 69 1.57 -11.18 -8.80
N PRO A 70 2.64 -10.38 -9.00
CA PRO A 70 3.66 -10.69 -9.98
C PRO A 70 4.29 -12.05 -9.73
N ASN A 71 4.62 -12.77 -10.79
CA ASN A 71 5.33 -14.04 -10.67
C ASN A 71 6.75 -13.80 -10.13
N ILE A 72 7.04 -14.39 -8.98
CA ILE A 72 8.34 -14.26 -8.30
C ILE A 72 9.16 -15.51 -8.56
N ALA A 73 10.30 -15.35 -9.22
CA ALA A 73 11.21 -16.46 -9.48
C ALA A 73 11.77 -17.04 -8.16
N ARG A 74 12.13 -18.33 -8.17
CA ARG A 74 12.65 -19.01 -6.96
C ARG A 74 13.85 -18.29 -6.34
N LYS A 75 14.74 -17.73 -7.18
CA LYS A 75 15.91 -16.97 -6.72
C LYS A 75 15.46 -15.70 -5.98
N GLN A 76 14.50 -14.98 -6.54
CA GLN A 76 13.95 -13.75 -5.90
C GLN A 76 13.26 -14.10 -4.58
N LYS A 77 12.48 -15.17 -4.50
CA LYS A 77 11.87 -15.63 -3.23
C LYS A 77 12.90 -15.87 -2.16
N LYS A 78 14.05 -16.46 -2.52
CA LYS A 78 15.16 -16.68 -1.59
C LYS A 78 15.75 -15.34 -1.12
N THR A 79 15.97 -14.39 -2.03
CA THR A 79 16.49 -13.06 -1.70
C THR A 79 15.52 -12.32 -0.80
N ILE A 80 14.22 -12.32 -1.13
CA ILE A 80 13.17 -11.69 -0.29
C ILE A 80 13.19 -12.27 1.13
N HIS A 81 13.27 -13.59 1.26
CA HIS A 81 13.34 -14.23 2.57
C HIS A 81 14.57 -13.80 3.36
N GLN A 82 15.75 -13.81 2.75
CA GLN A 82 16.99 -13.37 3.40
C GLN A 82 16.95 -11.90 3.81
N THR A 83 16.43 -11.03 2.95
CA THR A 83 16.24 -9.61 3.24
C THR A 83 15.24 -9.42 4.37
N PHE A 84 14.13 -10.16 4.34
CA PHE A 84 13.12 -10.13 5.42
C PHE A 84 13.73 -10.50 6.78
N GLU A 85 14.48 -11.60 6.87
CA GLU A 85 15.13 -11.99 8.12
C GLU A 85 16.07 -10.89 8.66
N TYR A 86 16.83 -10.24 7.77
CA TYR A 86 17.71 -9.14 8.13
C TYR A 86 16.95 -7.90 8.60
N VAL A 87 15.90 -7.50 7.90
CA VAL A 87 15.04 -6.37 8.27
C VAL A 87 14.32 -6.64 9.58
N TRP A 88 13.79 -7.85 9.75
CA TRP A 88 13.08 -8.24 10.95
C TRP A 88 13.98 -8.29 12.20
N ASP A 89 15.20 -8.79 12.06
CA ASP A 89 16.20 -8.74 13.13
C ASP A 89 16.49 -7.31 13.57
N HIS A 90 16.66 -6.39 12.62
CA HIS A 90 16.82 -4.96 12.90
C HIS A 90 15.60 -4.37 13.65
N VAL A 91 14.38 -4.69 13.24
CA VAL A 91 13.16 -4.25 13.95
C VAL A 91 13.18 -4.72 15.41
N GLN A 92 13.51 -5.97 15.64
CA GLN A 92 13.51 -6.55 16.98
C GLN A 92 14.60 -5.98 17.90
N THR A 93 15.73 -5.56 17.34
CA THR A 93 16.89 -5.12 18.12
C THR A 93 17.05 -3.60 18.20
N GLU A 94 16.73 -2.87 17.13
CA GLU A 94 17.10 -1.46 16.98
C GLU A 94 15.90 -0.52 16.80
N LEU A 95 14.80 -0.99 16.20
CA LEU A 95 13.67 -0.14 15.82
C LEU A 95 12.33 -0.76 16.22
N PRO A 96 11.97 -0.76 17.51
CA PRO A 96 10.67 -1.28 17.93
C PRO A 96 9.53 -0.40 17.38
N GLY A 97 8.48 -1.01 16.88
CA GLY A 97 7.29 -0.34 16.32
C GLY A 97 6.76 -1.04 15.08
N PRO A 98 7.55 -1.17 13.99
CA PRO A 98 7.10 -1.86 12.78
C PRO A 98 6.69 -3.31 13.06
N SER A 99 5.67 -3.76 12.33
CA SER A 99 5.20 -5.14 12.41
C SER A 99 6.06 -6.09 11.55
N ARG A 100 5.84 -7.39 11.73
CA ARG A 100 6.43 -8.42 10.87
C ARG A 100 6.04 -8.24 9.39
N VAL A 101 4.80 -7.81 9.13
CA VAL A 101 4.29 -7.54 7.78
C VAL A 101 4.98 -6.32 7.17
N ASP A 102 5.24 -5.27 7.96
CA ASP A 102 5.99 -4.11 7.47
C ASP A 102 7.40 -4.50 7.01
N ALA A 103 8.10 -5.34 7.79
CA ALA A 103 9.40 -5.87 7.40
C ALA A 103 9.34 -6.68 6.10
N LEU A 104 8.26 -7.43 5.90
CA LEU A 104 8.03 -8.20 4.68
C LEU A 104 7.78 -7.28 3.47
N TYR A 105 6.99 -6.21 3.63
CA TYR A 105 6.79 -5.20 2.59
C TYR A 105 8.12 -4.55 2.16
N ILE A 106 8.99 -4.22 3.11
CA ILE A 106 10.32 -3.68 2.80
C ILE A 106 11.15 -4.68 1.98
N ALA A 107 11.16 -5.95 2.37
CA ALA A 107 11.90 -6.99 1.64
C ALA A 107 11.41 -7.15 0.18
N TYR A 108 10.10 -7.16 -0.04
CA TYR A 108 9.52 -7.20 -1.38
C TYR A 108 9.81 -5.93 -2.17
N ALA A 109 9.67 -4.77 -1.55
CA ALA A 109 9.93 -3.47 -2.17
C ALA A 109 11.35 -3.38 -2.72
N LEU A 110 12.34 -3.79 -1.93
CA LEU A 110 13.74 -3.78 -2.33
C LEU A 110 14.02 -4.74 -3.48
N GLU A 111 13.51 -5.97 -3.42
CA GLU A 111 13.73 -6.97 -4.48
C GLU A 111 13.01 -6.62 -5.79
N LEU A 112 11.81 -6.07 -5.71
CA LEU A 112 11.01 -5.71 -6.89
C LEU A 112 11.33 -4.31 -7.43
N GLY A 113 12.11 -3.50 -6.70
CA GLY A 113 12.32 -2.10 -7.03
C GLY A 113 11.01 -1.30 -7.07
N ALA A 114 10.07 -1.63 -6.19
CA ALA A 114 8.74 -1.05 -6.15
C ALA A 114 8.55 -0.18 -4.89
N PRO A 115 7.97 1.03 -5.00
CA PRO A 115 7.60 1.81 -3.83
C PRO A 115 6.44 1.17 -3.08
N VAL A 116 6.35 1.48 -1.78
CA VAL A 116 5.24 1.06 -0.92
C VAL A 116 4.36 2.27 -0.60
N VAL A 117 3.05 2.13 -0.80
CA VAL A 117 2.06 3.11 -0.35
C VAL A 117 1.75 2.84 1.11
N THR A 118 2.07 3.80 1.96
CA THR A 118 1.81 3.74 3.39
C THR A 118 1.65 5.13 3.98
N ASP A 119 0.79 5.26 4.99
CA ASP A 119 0.68 6.45 5.85
C ASP A 119 1.16 6.14 7.27
N ASP A 120 1.67 4.94 7.51
CA ASP A 120 2.20 4.52 8.79
C ASP A 120 3.60 5.07 9.02
N GLN A 121 3.79 5.76 10.17
CA GLN A 121 5.07 6.39 10.49
C GLN A 121 6.17 5.38 10.84
N ASP A 122 5.81 4.27 11.47
CA ASP A 122 6.79 3.23 11.83
C ASP A 122 7.29 2.51 10.58
N MET A 123 6.38 2.23 9.64
CA MET A 123 6.74 1.73 8.32
C MET A 123 7.64 2.70 7.55
N THR A 124 7.33 4.01 7.58
CA THR A 124 8.13 5.04 6.92
C THR A 124 9.55 5.11 7.49
N LYS A 125 9.70 5.08 8.81
CA LYS A 125 11.01 5.05 9.47
C LYS A 125 11.80 3.80 9.09
N LEU A 126 11.14 2.64 9.05
CA LEU A 126 11.78 1.39 8.64
C LEU A 126 12.26 1.47 7.19
N ALA A 127 11.44 2.01 6.29
CA ALA A 127 11.79 2.22 4.90
C ALA A 127 13.02 3.14 4.74
N GLU A 128 13.10 4.22 5.51
CA GLU A 128 14.25 5.13 5.52
C GLU A 128 15.55 4.41 5.89
N VAL A 129 15.54 3.53 6.91
CA VAL A 129 16.72 2.76 7.32
C VAL A 129 17.25 1.87 6.20
N PHE A 130 16.37 1.26 5.43
CA PHE A 130 16.74 0.34 4.36
C PHE A 130 16.71 0.96 2.95
N GLU A 131 16.55 2.28 2.87
CA GLU A 131 16.49 3.03 1.61
C GLU A 131 15.39 2.52 0.65
N ALA A 132 14.31 1.97 1.20
CA ALA A 132 13.14 1.58 0.43
C ALA A 132 12.27 2.81 0.12
N GLN A 133 11.72 2.86 -1.08
CA GLN A 133 10.87 3.97 -1.49
C GLN A 133 9.46 3.82 -0.90
N VAL A 134 8.94 4.91 -0.34
CA VAL A 134 7.56 4.99 0.15
C VAL A 134 6.86 6.20 -0.44
N MET A 135 5.53 6.11 -0.53
CA MET A 135 4.65 7.23 -0.85
C MET A 135 3.41 7.17 0.03
N SER A 136 2.82 8.33 0.31
CA SER A 136 1.55 8.40 1.04
C SER A 136 0.36 8.03 0.15
N THR A 137 -0.80 7.76 0.77
CA THR A 137 -2.06 7.57 0.01
C THR A 137 -2.43 8.81 -0.80
N LEU A 138 -2.16 10.02 -0.31
CA LEU A 138 -2.40 11.26 -1.05
C LEU A 138 -1.48 11.39 -2.27
N GLU A 139 -0.22 11.01 -2.15
CA GLU A 139 0.71 11.00 -3.28
C GLU A 139 0.29 9.98 -4.35
N LEU A 140 -0.20 8.81 -3.95
CA LEU A 140 -0.79 7.85 -4.88
C LEU A 140 -2.02 8.44 -5.61
N LEU A 141 -2.94 9.07 -4.88
CA LEU A 141 -4.10 9.74 -5.48
C LEU A 141 -3.68 10.84 -6.47
N LYS A 142 -2.58 11.54 -6.19
CA LYS A 142 -2.03 12.53 -7.12
C LYS A 142 -1.52 11.89 -8.42
N ILE A 143 -0.82 10.76 -8.34
CA ILE A 143 -0.39 10.00 -9.52
C ILE A 143 -1.60 9.54 -10.34
N MET A 144 -2.65 9.05 -9.68
CA MET A 144 -3.90 8.64 -10.34
C MET A 144 -4.61 9.82 -11.01
N LEU A 145 -4.63 10.99 -10.36
CA LEU A 145 -5.20 12.22 -10.93
C LEU A 145 -4.42 12.67 -12.16
N ASP A 146 -3.10 12.78 -12.05
CA ASP A 146 -2.23 13.26 -13.14
C ASP A 146 -2.24 12.33 -14.34
N SER A 147 -2.46 11.03 -14.13
CA SER A 147 -2.61 10.04 -15.18
C SER A 147 -4.03 9.90 -15.74
N GLY A 148 -4.98 10.66 -15.22
CA GLY A 148 -6.38 10.61 -15.67
C GLY A 148 -7.15 9.35 -15.24
N HIS A 149 -6.60 8.60 -14.29
CA HIS A 149 -7.25 7.39 -13.73
C HIS A 149 -8.36 7.73 -12.72
N THR A 150 -8.28 8.89 -12.09
CA THR A 150 -9.32 9.45 -11.20
C THR A 150 -9.46 10.95 -11.44
N ASP A 151 -10.43 11.59 -10.81
CA ASP A 151 -10.69 13.02 -10.88
C ASP A 151 -10.77 13.66 -9.48
N MET A 152 -10.71 14.99 -9.42
CA MET A 152 -10.79 15.72 -8.15
C MET A 152 -12.13 15.54 -7.43
N LYS A 153 -13.22 15.29 -8.14
CA LYS A 153 -14.52 15.01 -7.52
C LYS A 153 -14.46 13.71 -6.72
N THR A 154 -13.89 12.67 -7.30
CA THR A 154 -13.67 11.38 -6.63
C THR A 154 -12.73 11.53 -5.43
N ILE A 155 -11.63 12.26 -5.59
CA ILE A 155 -10.66 12.51 -4.50
C ILE A 155 -11.32 13.24 -3.34
N ARG A 156 -12.09 14.30 -3.60
CA ARG A 156 -12.84 15.01 -2.54
C ARG A 156 -13.83 14.08 -1.82
N GLY A 157 -14.53 13.23 -2.56
CA GLY A 157 -15.43 12.24 -1.95
C GLY A 157 -14.71 11.22 -1.07
N ILE A 158 -13.49 10.80 -1.46
CA ILE A 158 -12.64 9.93 -0.63
C ILE A 158 -12.24 10.64 0.66
N VAL A 159 -11.81 11.90 0.56
CA VAL A 159 -11.40 12.71 1.70
C VAL A 159 -12.55 12.95 2.67
N GLU A 160 -13.72 13.34 2.17
CA GLU A 160 -14.93 13.51 2.99
C GLU A 160 -15.30 12.21 3.72
N TYR A 161 -15.16 11.05 3.08
CA TYR A 161 -15.38 9.75 3.69
C TYR A 161 -14.39 9.47 4.83
N TRP A 162 -13.10 9.76 4.64
CA TRP A 162 -12.08 9.60 5.68
C TRP A 162 -12.34 10.53 6.87
N GLU A 163 -12.69 11.79 6.63
CA GLU A 163 -13.05 12.74 7.67
C GLU A 163 -14.27 12.30 8.47
N TYR A 164 -15.29 11.79 7.79
CA TYR A 164 -16.51 11.28 8.43
C TYR A 164 -16.23 10.11 9.39
N PHE A 165 -15.35 9.21 9.02
CA PHE A 165 -14.95 8.07 9.85
C PHE A 165 -13.78 8.36 10.79
N ALA A 166 -13.27 9.59 10.81
CA ALA A 166 -12.09 10.00 11.56
C ALA A 166 -10.85 9.10 11.29
N ASP A 167 -10.74 8.59 10.05
CA ASP A 167 -9.63 7.76 9.58
C ASP A 167 -8.74 8.57 8.62
N ILE A 168 -8.19 9.67 9.12
CA ILE A 168 -7.28 10.54 8.38
C ILE A 168 -5.83 10.29 8.77
N PRO A 169 -4.91 10.29 7.76
CA PRO A 169 -3.48 10.21 8.02
C PRO A 169 -2.97 11.38 8.88
N ALA A 170 -1.85 11.16 9.57
CA ALA A 170 -1.14 12.24 10.24
C ALA A 170 -0.75 13.34 9.23
N ASN A 171 -0.81 14.61 9.65
CA ASN A 171 -0.50 15.79 8.82
C ASN A 171 -1.38 15.96 7.56
N PHE A 172 -2.49 15.26 7.48
CA PHE A 172 -3.37 15.19 6.33
C PHE A 172 -3.67 16.56 5.70
N LYS A 173 -4.10 17.57 6.48
CA LYS A 173 -4.50 18.88 5.94
C LYS A 173 -3.35 19.60 5.25
N ALA A 174 -2.16 19.56 5.86
CA ALA A 174 -0.98 20.19 5.30
C ALA A 174 -0.53 19.49 4.01
N ASP A 175 -0.56 18.17 4.02
CA ASP A 175 -0.19 17.36 2.85
C ASP A 175 -1.20 17.48 1.72
N TYR A 176 -2.49 17.50 2.03
CA TYR A 176 -3.54 17.70 1.03
C TYR A 176 -3.39 19.06 0.33
N GLN A 177 -3.21 20.14 1.11
CA GLN A 177 -2.97 21.47 0.53
C GLN A 177 -1.69 21.51 -0.31
N ARG A 178 -0.61 20.92 0.16
CA ARG A 178 0.66 20.86 -0.56
C ARG A 178 0.55 20.11 -1.88
N ILE A 179 -0.18 18.99 -1.91
CA ILE A 179 -0.27 18.08 -3.04
C ILE A 179 -1.31 18.53 -4.07
N PHE A 180 -2.47 19.02 -3.63
CA PHE A 180 -3.60 19.35 -4.52
C PHE A 180 -3.82 20.86 -4.66
N GLY A 181 -3.23 21.71 -3.81
CA GLY A 181 -3.34 23.16 -3.88
C GLY A 181 -4.69 23.72 -3.39
N GLU A 182 -5.44 22.94 -2.62
CA GLU A 182 -6.78 23.28 -2.09
C GLU A 182 -6.78 23.40 -0.57
#